data_4ed8d865c7fd587c987dc00ffeb779e8
#
_entry.id   4ed8d865c7fd587c987dc00ffeb779e8
#
_cell.length_a   1.000
_cell.length_b   1.000
_cell.length_c   1.000
_cell.angle_alpha   90.00
_cell.angle_beta   90.00
_cell.angle_gamma   90.00
#
_symmetry.space_group_name_H-M   'P 1'
#
loop_
_entity.id
_entity.type
_entity.pdbx_description
1 polymer ?
#
loop_
_entity_poly.entity_id
_entity_poly.type
_entity_poly.pdbx_seq_one_letter_code
_entity_poly.pdbx_strand_id
1 'polypeptide(L)'
;MQNQIWIRLNDTEVRLYSPQEAADYCGGPDGAVSVQTINRWRRTGYLRNLPFGRGYYYTRDALNECLQLRNLGNRIAIEEESSD
;
A
#
# COMPACT_ATOMS: atom_id res chain seq x y z
N MET A 1 0.04 -21.76 4.15
CA MET A 1 1.13 -20.98 4.80
C MET A 1 1.67 -19.95 3.85
N GLN A 2 1.62 -18.71 4.24
CA GLN A 2 2.16 -17.65 3.41
C GLN A 2 3.65 -17.54 3.64
N ASN A 3 4.40 -17.68 2.56
CA ASN A 3 5.84 -17.49 2.63
C ASN A 3 6.13 -16.00 2.51
N GLN A 4 6.66 -15.44 3.58
CA GLN A 4 7.07 -14.06 3.57
C GLN A 4 8.36 -13.93 2.74
N ILE A 5 8.42 -12.87 1.96
CA ILE A 5 9.59 -12.59 1.13
C ILE A 5 10.38 -11.48 1.81
N TRP A 6 11.65 -11.75 2.04
CA TRP A 6 12.57 -10.80 2.64
C TRP A 6 13.72 -10.54 1.67
N ILE A 7 14.05 -9.27 1.50
CA ILE A 7 15.20 -8.88 0.68
C ILE A 7 16.10 -7.99 1.52
N ARG A 8 17.34 -7.85 1.08
CA ARG A 8 18.30 -6.96 1.74
C ARG A 8 18.52 -5.72 0.88
N LEU A 9 18.20 -4.57 1.45
CA LEU A 9 18.43 -3.27 0.81
C LEU A 9 19.28 -2.43 1.75
N ASN A 10 20.44 -1.97 1.26
CA ASN A 10 21.34 -1.10 2.03
C ASN A 10 21.65 -1.67 3.43
N ASP A 11 21.98 -2.97 3.47
CA ASP A 11 22.31 -3.71 4.69
C ASP A 11 21.13 -3.86 5.67
N THR A 12 19.93 -3.56 5.22
CA THR A 12 18.71 -3.70 6.01
C THR A 12 17.82 -4.76 5.39
N GLU A 13 17.28 -5.66 6.21
CA GLU A 13 16.31 -6.64 5.74
C GLU A 13 14.95 -5.98 5.64
N VAL A 14 14.32 -6.13 4.47
CA VAL A 14 13.01 -5.54 4.19
C VAL A 14 12.05 -6.63 3.75
N ARG A 15 10.90 -6.69 4.40
CA ARG A 15 9.85 -7.62 4.01
C ARG A 15 9.08 -7.06 2.82
N LEU A 16 8.82 -7.93 1.84
CA LEU A 16 7.98 -7.59 0.70
C LEU A 16 6.58 -8.14 0.93
N TYR A 17 5.60 -7.30 0.69
CA TYR A 17 4.18 -7.65 0.81
C TYR A 17 3.63 -7.96 -0.57
N SER A 18 2.95 -9.10 -0.71
CA SER A 18 2.21 -9.42 -1.93
C SER A 18 1.00 -8.48 -2.03
N PRO A 19 0.34 -8.41 -3.22
CA PRO A 19 -0.88 -7.60 -3.34
C PRO A 19 -1.95 -7.97 -2.33
N GLN A 20 -2.12 -9.25 -2.03
CA GLN A 20 -3.10 -9.69 -1.04
C GLN A 20 -2.71 -9.25 0.37
N GLU A 21 -1.44 -9.41 0.72
CA GLU A 21 -0.94 -8.96 2.02
C GLU A 21 -1.04 -7.45 2.15
N ALA A 22 -0.77 -6.72 1.06
CA ALA A 22 -0.89 -5.27 1.04
C ALA A 22 -2.34 -4.85 1.26
N ALA A 23 -3.28 -5.53 0.62
CA ALA A 23 -4.70 -5.26 0.80
C ALA A 23 -5.13 -5.50 2.25
N ASP A 24 -4.67 -6.60 2.84
CA ASP A 24 -4.97 -6.92 4.23
C ASP A 24 -4.39 -5.86 5.18
N TYR A 25 -3.18 -5.42 4.89
CA TYR A 25 -2.52 -4.40 5.70
C TYR A 25 -3.26 -3.07 5.66
N CYS A 26 -3.66 -2.64 4.47
CA CYS A 26 -4.32 -1.36 4.28
C CYS A 26 -5.78 -1.37 4.72
N GLY A 27 -6.47 -2.50 4.51
CA GLY A 27 -7.89 -2.60 4.81
C GLY A 27 -8.20 -3.02 6.23
N GLY A 28 -7.22 -3.59 6.92
CA GLY A 28 -7.40 -4.08 8.28
C GLY A 28 -8.37 -5.24 8.35
N PRO A 29 -8.88 -5.54 9.56
CA PRO A 29 -9.73 -6.71 9.77
C PRO A 29 -11.08 -6.63 9.03
N ASP A 30 -11.50 -5.44 8.64
CA ASP A 30 -12.77 -5.27 7.95
C ASP A 30 -12.71 -5.59 6.45
N GLY A 31 -11.50 -5.82 5.91
CA GLY A 31 -11.34 -6.09 4.50
C GLY A 31 -11.77 -4.96 3.59
N ALA A 32 -11.59 -3.71 4.05
CA ALA A 32 -12.07 -2.54 3.33
C ALA A 32 -11.30 -2.27 2.03
N VAL A 33 -10.13 -2.87 1.85
CA VAL A 33 -9.30 -2.68 0.66
C VAL A 33 -9.12 -4.03 -0.02
N SER A 34 -9.40 -4.08 -1.31
CA SER A 34 -9.25 -5.29 -2.11
C SER A 34 -7.95 -5.25 -2.90
N VAL A 35 -7.56 -6.42 -3.43
CA VAL A 35 -6.41 -6.51 -4.33
C VAL A 35 -6.59 -5.63 -5.55
N GLN A 36 -7.81 -5.51 -6.05
CA GLN A 36 -8.09 -4.64 -7.19
C GLN A 36 -7.78 -3.17 -6.86
N THR A 37 -8.09 -2.74 -5.65
CA THR A 37 -7.78 -1.40 -5.19
C THR A 37 -6.27 -1.18 -5.11
N ILE A 38 -5.54 -2.17 -4.60
CA ILE A 38 -4.07 -2.11 -4.54
C ILE A 38 -3.50 -1.98 -5.95
N ASN A 39 -3.98 -2.77 -6.90
CA ASN A 39 -3.52 -2.71 -8.28
C ASN A 39 -3.82 -1.35 -8.92
N ARG A 40 -4.98 -0.78 -8.64
CA ARG A 40 -5.35 0.54 -9.13
C ARG A 40 -4.41 1.62 -8.58
N TRP A 41 -4.13 1.57 -7.28
CA TRP A 41 -3.22 2.53 -6.66
C TRP A 41 -1.82 2.43 -7.25
N ARG A 42 -1.37 1.22 -7.53
CA ARG A 42 -0.07 1.01 -8.17
C ARG A 42 -0.04 1.63 -9.57
N ARG A 43 -1.08 1.39 -10.37
CA ARG A 43 -1.14 1.88 -11.75
C ARG A 43 -1.22 3.40 -11.84
N THR A 44 -1.86 4.02 -10.86
CA THR A 44 -2.00 5.49 -10.86
C THR A 44 -0.80 6.18 -10.22
N GLY A 45 0.18 5.44 -9.72
CA GLY A 45 1.34 6.02 -9.06
C GLY A 45 1.11 6.40 -7.61
N TYR A 46 -0.05 6.08 -7.08
CA TYR A 46 -0.40 6.40 -5.69
C TYR A 46 0.36 5.53 -4.69
N LEU A 47 0.65 4.29 -5.09
CA LEU A 47 1.35 3.31 -4.28
C LEU A 47 2.62 2.87 -4.99
N ARG A 48 3.77 3.12 -4.37
CA ARG A 48 5.04 2.69 -4.93
C ARG A 48 5.17 1.18 -4.80
N ASN A 49 5.74 0.57 -5.81
CA ASN A 49 5.90 -0.87 -5.86
C ASN A 49 7.35 -1.24 -6.16
N LEU A 50 7.67 -2.50 -5.86
CA LEU A 50 8.98 -3.07 -6.16
C LEU A 50 8.75 -4.31 -7.01
N PRO A 51 9.12 -4.28 -8.30
CA PRO A 51 9.04 -5.49 -9.12
C PRO A 51 10.00 -6.55 -8.61
N PHE A 52 9.52 -7.75 -8.45
CA PHE A 52 10.33 -8.87 -8.00
C PHE A 52 9.81 -10.14 -8.68
N GLY A 53 10.68 -10.81 -9.45
CA GLY A 53 10.25 -11.96 -10.22
C GLY A 53 9.19 -11.54 -11.24
N ARG A 54 8.05 -12.21 -11.23
CA ARG A 54 6.96 -11.96 -12.18
C ARG A 54 5.86 -11.08 -11.61
N GLY A 55 6.01 -10.62 -10.37
CA GLY A 55 4.95 -9.89 -9.71
C GLY A 55 5.42 -8.53 -9.20
N TYR A 56 4.47 -7.82 -8.64
CA TYR A 56 4.73 -6.56 -7.97
C TYR A 56 4.55 -6.77 -6.47
N TYR A 57 5.47 -6.20 -5.71
CA TYR A 57 5.45 -6.31 -4.26
C TYR A 57 5.56 -4.92 -3.66
N TYR A 58 5.26 -4.82 -2.39
CA TYR A 58 5.18 -3.54 -1.70
C TYR A 58 5.96 -3.62 -0.41
N THR A 59 6.61 -2.53 -0.04
CA THR A 59 7.28 -2.42 1.25
C THR A 59 6.31 -1.80 2.25
N ARG A 60 6.59 -2.03 3.53
CA ARG A 60 5.81 -1.42 4.60
C ARG A 60 5.81 0.10 4.50
N ASP A 61 6.98 0.68 4.17
CA ASP A 61 7.11 2.13 4.02
C ASP A 61 6.22 2.65 2.90
N ALA A 62 6.17 1.94 1.76
CA ALA A 62 5.32 2.33 0.65
C ALA A 62 3.85 2.25 1.02
N LEU A 63 3.45 1.23 1.76
CA LEU A 63 2.07 1.08 2.22
C LEU A 63 1.69 2.19 3.20
N ASN A 64 2.57 2.51 4.14
CA ASN A 64 2.32 3.59 5.09
C ASN A 64 2.22 4.94 4.40
N GLU A 65 3.09 5.19 3.42
CA GLU A 65 3.05 6.42 2.64
C GLU A 65 1.73 6.55 1.88
N CYS A 66 1.28 5.46 1.27
CA CYS A 66 0.00 5.45 0.56
C CYS A 66 -1.16 5.77 1.50
N LEU A 67 -1.17 5.18 2.69
CA LEU A 67 -2.22 5.43 3.68
C LEU A 67 -2.21 6.88 4.15
N GLN A 68 -1.03 7.46 4.32
CA GLN A 68 -0.92 8.86 4.70
C GLN A 68 -1.47 9.78 3.63
N LEU A 69 -1.13 9.52 2.37
CA LEU A 69 -1.63 10.32 1.24
C LEU A 69 -3.14 10.21 1.13
N ARG A 70 -3.68 9.02 1.34
CA ARG A 70 -5.12 8.80 1.30
C ARG A 70 -5.83 9.56 2.42
N ASN A 71 -5.29 9.50 3.63
CA ASN A 71 -5.87 10.21 4.77
C ASN A 71 -5.81 11.72 4.56
N LEU A 72 -4.70 12.21 4.01
CA LEU A 72 -4.54 13.63 3.72
C LEU A 72 -5.54 14.09 2.66
N GLY A 73 -5.71 13.28 1.61
CA GLY A 73 -6.70 13.58 0.58
C GLY A 73 -8.11 13.64 1.11
N ASN A 74 -8.48 12.68 1.97
CA ASN A 74 -9.79 12.67 2.60
C ASN A 74 -9.99 13.88 3.50
N ARG A 75 -8.96 14.26 4.22
CA ARG A 75 -9.02 15.41 5.12
C ARG A 75 -9.22 16.70 4.34
N ILE A 76 -8.51 16.87 3.24
CA ILE A 76 -8.65 18.05 2.38
C ILE A 76 -10.06 18.13 1.80
N ALA A 77 -10.61 17.01 1.35
CA ALA A 77 -11.95 16.96 0.81
C ALA A 77 -13.00 17.35 1.86
N ILE A 78 -12.83 16.89 3.11
CA ILE A 78 -13.73 17.24 4.20
C ILE A 78 -13.63 18.72 4.53
N GLU A 79 -12.44 19.27 4.56
CA GLU A 79 -12.24 20.69 4.83
C GLU A 79 -12.85 21.56 3.75
N GLU A 80 -12.76 21.15 2.49
CA GLU A 80 -13.40 21.88 1.39
C GLU A 80 -14.91 21.87 1.51
N GLU A 81 -15.49 20.75 1.92
CA GLU A 81 -16.94 20.66 2.12
C GLU A 81 -17.41 21.52 3.28
N SER A 82 -16.59 21.66 4.30
CA SER A 82 -16.99 22.42 5.50
C SER A 82 -16.72 23.91 5.38
N SER A 83 -16.08 24.36 4.32
CA SER A 83 -15.76 25.77 4.15
C SER A 83 -16.86 26.58 3.45
N ASP A 84 -17.96 25.96 3.19
CA ASP A 84 -19.10 26.64 2.58
C ASP A 84 -19.79 27.60 3.59
#